data_edb79af1cd55d7312104410f9d78aaf6
#
_entry.id   edb79af1cd55d7312104410f9d78aaf6
#
_cell.length_a   1.000
_cell.length_b   1.000
_cell.length_c   1.000
_cell.angle_alpha   90.00
_cell.angle_beta   90.00
_cell.angle_gamma   90.00
#
_symmetry.space_group_name_H-M   'P 1'
#
loop_
_entity.id
_entity.type
_entity.pdbx_description
1 polymer ?
#
loop_
_entity_poly.entity_id
_entity_poly.type
_entity_poly.pdbx_seq_one_letter_code
_entity_poly.pdbx_strand_id
1 'polypeptide(L)'
;MVKIAEIGLGKIERAKEIIEFAQLYAEGQRIEYLGIDMFEGRPAGDGIALKTAHKTLNAMGAKIQLVPGDAAMALPRVANTVRDVHLMIISADQDAESVRQAISWIPRMLNEQSLVLWEVQAANGSLSFGRYRKAQIEAMTTSTVRRAA
;
A
#
# COMPACT_ATOMS: atom_id res chain seq x y z
N MET A 1 -12.33 -8.26 -11.40
CA MET A 1 -11.84 -8.05 -10.03
C MET A 1 -10.78 -6.94 -10.05
N VAL A 2 -10.88 -5.99 -9.13
CA VAL A 2 -9.90 -4.91 -8.97
C VAL A 2 -9.23 -5.06 -7.63
N LYS A 3 -7.90 -5.12 -7.61
CA LYS A 3 -7.10 -5.25 -6.39
C LYS A 3 -6.33 -3.98 -6.12
N ILE A 4 -6.46 -3.48 -4.89
CA ILE A 4 -5.80 -2.27 -4.41
C ILE A 4 -4.99 -2.63 -3.17
N ALA A 5 -3.76 -2.13 -3.09
CA ALA A 5 -2.93 -2.27 -1.90
C ALA A 5 -2.46 -0.90 -1.44
N GLU A 6 -2.50 -0.67 -0.15
CA GLU A 6 -2.06 0.59 0.44
C GLU A 6 -1.11 0.32 1.61
N ILE A 7 0.05 0.95 1.59
CA ILE A 7 1.04 0.87 2.66
C ILE A 7 1.02 2.20 3.39
N GLY A 8 0.44 2.21 4.58
CA GLY A 8 0.17 3.40 5.35
C GLY A 8 -1.22 3.98 5.08
N LEU A 9 -2.17 3.65 5.94
CA LEU A 9 -3.57 4.08 5.79
C LEU A 9 -3.88 5.41 6.49
N GLY A 10 -3.08 5.78 7.47
CA GLY A 10 -3.37 6.93 8.31
C GLY A 10 -4.72 6.74 9.01
N LYS A 11 -5.65 7.67 8.77
CA LYS A 11 -6.99 7.65 9.34
C LYS A 11 -8.05 7.09 8.39
N ILE A 12 -7.63 6.38 7.35
CA ILE A 12 -8.46 5.66 6.38
C ILE A 12 -9.28 6.51 5.40
N GLU A 13 -9.21 7.83 5.44
CA GLU A 13 -9.98 8.67 4.50
C GLU A 13 -9.63 8.34 3.04
N ARG A 14 -8.34 8.23 2.74
CA ARG A 14 -7.89 7.89 1.38
C ARG A 14 -8.34 6.49 0.98
N ALA A 15 -8.27 5.52 1.91
CA ALA A 15 -8.73 4.16 1.64
C ALA A 15 -10.21 4.14 1.25
N LYS A 16 -11.03 4.88 1.99
CA LYS A 16 -12.47 5.00 1.69
C LYS A 16 -12.72 5.61 0.32
N GLU A 17 -12.04 6.70 0.01
CA GLU A 17 -12.17 7.39 -1.28
C GLU A 17 -11.77 6.48 -2.45
N ILE A 18 -10.68 5.75 -2.32
CA ILE A 18 -10.20 4.85 -3.37
C ILE A 18 -11.16 3.70 -3.60
N ILE A 19 -11.66 3.09 -2.53
CA ILE A 19 -12.63 1.99 -2.63
C ILE A 19 -13.92 2.49 -3.30
N GLU A 20 -14.43 3.63 -2.85
CA GLU A 20 -15.64 4.24 -3.42
C GLU A 20 -15.46 4.56 -4.90
N PHE A 21 -14.33 5.18 -5.26
CA PHE A 21 -13.99 5.47 -6.65
C PHE A 21 -13.94 4.20 -7.50
N ALA A 22 -13.27 3.16 -7.01
CA ALA A 22 -13.17 1.89 -7.71
C ALA A 22 -14.53 1.24 -7.93
N GLN A 23 -15.43 1.33 -6.95
CA GLN A 23 -16.79 0.81 -7.07
C GLN A 23 -17.59 1.54 -8.15
N LEU A 24 -17.38 2.84 -8.30
CA LEU A 24 -18.04 3.63 -9.32
C LEU A 24 -17.54 3.32 -10.74
N TYR A 25 -16.23 3.22 -10.91
CA TYR A 25 -15.61 3.09 -12.24
C TYR A 25 -15.38 1.65 -12.69
N ALA A 26 -15.39 0.71 -11.78
CA ALA A 26 -15.30 -0.73 -12.08
C ALA A 26 -16.63 -1.43 -11.77
N GLU A 27 -17.71 -0.85 -12.19
CA GLU A 27 -19.06 -1.33 -11.94
C GLU A 27 -19.21 -2.82 -12.28
N GLY A 28 -19.81 -3.58 -11.35
CA GLY A 28 -19.97 -5.02 -11.49
C GLY A 28 -18.74 -5.84 -11.16
N GLN A 29 -17.60 -5.21 -10.90
CA GLN A 29 -16.40 -5.94 -10.49
C GLN A 29 -16.27 -5.98 -8.97
N ARG A 30 -15.71 -7.08 -8.49
CA ARG A 30 -15.35 -7.24 -7.08
C ARG A 30 -14.11 -6.39 -6.78
N ILE A 31 -14.17 -5.65 -5.68
CA ILE A 31 -13.04 -4.87 -5.19
C ILE A 31 -12.38 -5.63 -4.03
N GLU A 32 -11.08 -5.86 -4.12
CA GLU A 32 -10.27 -6.39 -3.04
C GLU A 32 -9.28 -5.33 -2.59
N TYR A 33 -9.22 -5.08 -1.30
CA TYR A 33 -8.36 -4.06 -0.71
C TYR A 33 -7.46 -4.68 0.35
N LEU A 34 -6.15 -4.46 0.21
CA LEU A 34 -5.13 -4.81 1.19
C LEU A 34 -4.59 -3.53 1.82
N GLY A 35 -4.71 -3.41 3.13
CA GLY A 35 -4.12 -2.29 3.87
C GLY A 35 -3.05 -2.77 4.83
N ILE A 36 -1.89 -2.12 4.80
CA ILE A 36 -0.78 -2.37 5.70
C ILE A 36 -0.53 -1.11 6.50
N ASP A 37 -0.59 -1.21 7.82
CA ASP A 37 -0.34 -0.09 8.74
C ASP A 37 0.00 -0.64 10.12
N MET A 38 0.61 0.15 10.94
CA MET A 38 0.81 -0.19 12.36
C MET A 38 -0.44 0.05 13.19
N PHE A 39 -1.42 0.75 12.64
CA PHE A 39 -2.70 1.05 13.28
C PHE A 39 -2.47 1.70 14.66
N GLU A 40 -3.10 1.20 15.71
CA GLU A 40 -2.89 1.68 17.08
C GLU A 40 -1.46 1.52 17.58
N GLY A 41 -0.65 0.72 16.89
CA GLY A 41 0.76 0.53 17.20
C GLY A 41 1.69 1.61 16.65
N ARG A 42 1.16 2.63 15.94
CA ARG A 42 2.00 3.73 15.44
C ARG A 42 2.69 4.45 16.60
N PRO A 43 4.03 4.67 16.52
CA PRO A 43 4.77 5.31 17.62
C PRO A 43 4.25 6.69 17.99
N ALA A 44 3.75 7.45 17.01
CA ALA A 44 3.20 8.80 17.24
C ALA A 44 1.78 8.80 17.82
N GLY A 45 1.14 7.63 17.92
CA GLY A 45 -0.24 7.52 18.42
C GLY A 45 -1.30 8.10 17.49
N ASP A 46 -0.95 8.33 16.23
CA ASP A 46 -1.82 8.98 15.23
C ASP A 46 -2.55 7.97 14.32
N GLY A 47 -2.47 6.68 14.63
CA GLY A 47 -3.13 5.64 13.86
C GLY A 47 -4.56 5.37 14.32
N ILE A 48 -5.36 4.83 13.41
CA ILE A 48 -6.68 4.29 13.73
C ILE A 48 -6.52 2.86 14.26
N ALA A 49 -7.40 2.46 15.17
CA ALA A 49 -7.40 1.07 15.65
C ALA A 49 -7.74 0.09 14.51
N LEU A 50 -7.03 -1.02 14.45
CA LEU A 50 -7.24 -2.07 13.43
C LEU A 50 -8.72 -2.50 13.37
N LYS A 51 -9.31 -2.75 14.51
CA LYS A 51 -10.70 -3.18 14.60
C LYS A 51 -11.65 -2.15 14.00
N THR A 52 -11.44 -0.86 14.29
CA THR A 52 -12.25 0.23 13.76
C THR A 52 -12.07 0.37 12.26
N ALA A 53 -10.84 0.32 11.77
CA ALA A 53 -10.53 0.39 10.35
C ALA A 53 -11.22 -0.75 9.59
N HIS A 54 -11.10 -1.97 10.09
CA HIS A 54 -11.69 -3.15 9.45
C HIS A 54 -13.22 -3.02 9.39
N LYS A 55 -13.84 -2.64 10.49
CA LYS A 55 -15.31 -2.46 10.55
C LYS A 55 -15.78 -1.42 9.54
N THR A 56 -15.12 -0.27 9.50
CA THR A 56 -15.50 0.84 8.63
C THR A 56 -15.33 0.47 7.15
N LEU A 57 -14.19 -0.10 6.78
CA LEU A 57 -13.92 -0.45 5.38
C LEU A 57 -14.75 -1.64 4.91
N ASN A 58 -14.93 -2.64 5.78
CA ASN A 58 -15.73 -3.82 5.44
C ASN A 58 -17.19 -3.46 5.16
N ALA A 59 -17.72 -2.44 5.82
CA ALA A 59 -19.08 -1.95 5.60
C ALA A 59 -19.28 -1.36 4.19
N MET A 60 -18.21 -1.06 3.46
CA MET A 60 -18.29 -0.52 2.11
C MET A 60 -18.56 -1.60 1.03
N GLY A 61 -18.55 -2.88 1.40
CA GLY A 61 -18.87 -3.96 0.47
C GLY A 61 -17.68 -4.51 -0.33
N ALA A 62 -16.48 -4.00 -0.12
CA ALA A 62 -15.25 -4.57 -0.69
C ALA A 62 -14.73 -5.70 0.20
N LYS A 63 -13.92 -6.58 -0.36
CA LYS A 63 -13.19 -7.58 0.42
C LYS A 63 -11.97 -6.90 1.05
N ILE A 64 -11.94 -6.85 2.37
CA ILE A 64 -10.93 -6.11 3.12
C ILE A 64 -9.97 -7.09 3.80
N GLN A 65 -8.67 -6.87 3.58
CA GLN A 65 -7.60 -7.53 4.31
C GLN A 65 -6.70 -6.45 4.92
N LEU A 66 -6.59 -6.45 6.23
CA LEU A 66 -5.70 -5.51 6.94
C LEU A 66 -4.60 -6.30 7.64
N VAL A 67 -3.36 -5.89 7.45
CA VAL A 67 -2.20 -6.55 8.03
C VAL A 67 -1.44 -5.55 8.91
N PRO A 68 -1.40 -5.78 10.23
CA PRO A 68 -0.68 -4.89 11.14
C PRO A 68 0.83 -5.06 10.99
N GLY A 69 1.54 -3.95 11.02
CA GLY A 69 3.00 -3.89 10.94
C GLY A 69 3.47 -2.81 9.99
N ASP A 70 4.77 -2.59 9.96
CA ASP A 70 5.38 -1.76 8.94
C ASP A 70 5.59 -2.57 7.64
N ALA A 71 6.10 -1.91 6.60
CA ALA A 71 6.30 -2.56 5.30
C ALA A 71 7.25 -3.76 5.39
N ALA A 72 8.35 -3.62 6.13
CA ALA A 72 9.34 -4.69 6.26
C ALA A 72 8.79 -5.93 6.96
N MET A 73 7.87 -5.76 7.90
CA MET A 73 7.23 -6.87 8.62
C MET A 73 6.09 -7.50 7.83
N ALA A 74 5.26 -6.67 7.21
CA ALA A 74 4.01 -7.11 6.62
C ALA A 74 4.15 -7.64 5.18
N LEU A 75 4.96 -7.01 4.33
CA LEU A 75 5.07 -7.42 2.93
C LEU A 75 5.52 -8.87 2.73
N PRO A 76 6.51 -9.40 3.47
CA PRO A 76 6.87 -10.81 3.33
C PRO A 76 5.72 -11.78 3.60
N ARG A 77 4.75 -11.39 4.44
CA ARG A 77 3.61 -12.24 4.79
C ARG A 77 2.58 -12.34 3.67
N VAL A 78 2.46 -11.29 2.84
CA VAL A 78 1.38 -11.20 1.85
C VAL A 78 1.87 -11.29 0.41
N ALA A 79 3.15 -11.05 0.14
CA ALA A 79 3.68 -10.94 -1.21
C ALA A 79 3.54 -12.23 -2.05
N ASN A 80 3.42 -13.38 -1.42
CA ASN A 80 3.25 -14.65 -2.12
C ASN A 80 1.78 -15.03 -2.35
N THR A 81 0.85 -14.36 -1.68
CA THR A 81 -0.58 -14.67 -1.78
C THR A 81 -1.37 -13.57 -2.47
N VAL A 82 -0.97 -12.31 -2.33
CA VAL A 82 -1.62 -11.17 -2.97
C VAL A 82 -0.86 -10.84 -4.23
N ARG A 83 -1.46 -11.10 -5.39
CA ARG A 83 -0.83 -10.92 -6.69
C ARG A 83 -1.73 -10.11 -7.61
N ASP A 84 -1.15 -9.60 -8.68
CA ASP A 84 -1.84 -8.84 -9.72
C ASP A 84 -2.58 -7.62 -9.16
N VAL A 85 -1.91 -6.90 -8.27
CA VAL A 85 -2.42 -5.66 -7.71
C VAL A 85 -2.50 -4.61 -8.83
N HIS A 86 -3.66 -4.00 -9.00
CA HIS A 86 -3.87 -2.98 -10.03
C HIS A 86 -3.27 -1.64 -9.62
N LEU A 87 -3.47 -1.28 -8.36
CA LEU A 87 -2.99 -0.02 -7.80
C LEU A 87 -2.37 -0.27 -6.43
N MET A 88 -1.13 0.16 -6.25
CA MET A 88 -0.46 0.16 -4.96
C MET A 88 -0.10 1.59 -4.59
N ILE A 89 -0.40 1.99 -3.37
CA ILE A 89 -0.06 3.32 -2.85
C ILE A 89 0.87 3.15 -1.66
N ILE A 90 1.98 3.89 -1.67
CA ILE A 90 2.91 3.94 -0.56
C ILE A 90 2.85 5.35 0.01
N SER A 91 2.45 5.46 1.28
CA SER A 91 2.29 6.75 1.95
C SER A 91 3.65 7.38 2.31
N ALA A 92 3.72 8.70 2.25
CA ALA A 92 4.93 9.45 2.60
C ALA A 92 5.32 9.34 4.07
N ASP A 93 4.39 8.98 4.94
CA ASP A 93 4.62 8.87 6.40
C ASP A 93 5.27 7.54 6.82
N GLN A 94 5.60 6.68 5.85
CA GLN A 94 6.24 5.40 6.13
C GLN A 94 7.73 5.59 6.44
N ASP A 95 8.25 4.78 7.35
CA ASP A 95 9.69 4.76 7.64
C ASP A 95 10.47 4.37 6.38
N ALA A 96 11.39 5.23 5.95
CA ALA A 96 12.14 5.03 4.72
C ALA A 96 12.97 3.74 4.74
N GLU A 97 13.55 3.39 5.88
CA GLU A 97 14.35 2.16 6.02
C GLU A 97 13.46 0.92 5.91
N SER A 98 12.28 0.95 6.52
CA SER A 98 11.32 -0.14 6.43
C SER A 98 10.89 -0.38 4.99
N VAL A 99 10.58 0.68 4.24
CA VAL A 99 10.20 0.57 2.84
C VAL A 99 11.38 0.06 2.01
N ARG A 100 12.58 0.55 2.25
CA ARG A 100 13.80 0.10 1.55
C ARG A 100 14.04 -1.41 1.72
N GLN A 101 13.86 -1.91 2.93
CA GLN A 101 13.99 -3.35 3.21
C GLN A 101 12.91 -4.17 2.51
N ALA A 102 11.72 -3.60 2.38
CA ALA A 102 10.56 -4.30 1.85
C ALA A 102 10.43 -4.24 0.33
N ILE A 103 11.15 -3.33 -0.32
CA ILE A 103 10.95 -3.03 -1.75
C ILE A 103 11.13 -4.24 -2.66
N SER A 104 11.98 -5.20 -2.28
CA SER A 104 12.21 -6.42 -3.06
C SER A 104 11.00 -7.35 -3.10
N TRP A 105 10.05 -7.18 -2.17
CA TRP A 105 8.84 -8.00 -2.12
C TRP A 105 7.74 -7.44 -3.03
N ILE A 106 7.78 -6.13 -3.31
CA ILE A 106 6.72 -5.44 -4.06
C ILE A 106 6.52 -6.01 -5.46
N PRO A 107 7.58 -6.25 -6.29
CA PRO A 107 7.37 -6.76 -7.64
C PRO A 107 6.59 -8.07 -7.73
N ARG A 108 6.66 -8.90 -6.69
CA ARG A 108 5.93 -10.17 -6.64
C ARG A 108 4.41 -9.98 -6.64
N MET A 109 3.96 -8.81 -6.20
CA MET A 109 2.55 -8.48 -6.10
C MET A 109 2.03 -7.77 -7.35
N LEU A 110 2.90 -7.40 -8.27
CA LEU A 110 2.60 -6.57 -9.43
C LEU A 110 2.62 -7.38 -10.73
N ASN A 111 1.92 -6.86 -11.75
CA ASN A 111 2.07 -7.28 -13.12
C ASN A 111 2.45 -6.07 -13.99
N GLU A 112 2.59 -6.29 -15.30
CA GLU A 112 3.05 -5.25 -16.23
C GLU A 112 2.12 -4.04 -16.33
N GLN A 113 0.86 -4.19 -15.93
CA GLN A 113 -0.14 -3.13 -15.98
C GLN A 113 -0.35 -2.44 -14.65
N SER A 114 0.25 -2.95 -13.58
CA SER A 114 0.15 -2.38 -12.24
C SER A 114 0.73 -0.98 -12.18
N LEU A 115 0.07 -0.12 -11.41
CA LEU A 115 0.55 1.23 -11.12
C LEU A 115 0.90 1.33 -9.64
N VAL A 116 2.10 1.83 -9.35
CA VAL A 116 2.53 2.16 -7.98
C VAL A 116 2.59 3.68 -7.87
N LEU A 117 1.86 4.23 -6.92
CA LEU A 117 1.91 5.64 -6.55
C LEU A 117 2.67 5.76 -5.25
N TRP A 118 3.81 6.40 -5.29
CA TRP A 118 4.65 6.60 -4.12
C TRP A 118 4.58 8.06 -3.71
N GLU A 119 3.94 8.30 -2.56
CA GLU A 119 3.77 9.65 -2.04
C GLU A 119 5.08 10.15 -1.42
N VAL A 120 5.48 11.34 -1.80
CA VAL A 120 6.66 12.01 -1.25
C VAL A 120 6.27 13.39 -0.71
N GLN A 121 6.89 13.77 0.39
CA GLN A 121 6.68 15.07 1.01
C GLN A 121 7.90 15.95 0.74
N ALA A 122 7.66 17.13 0.15
CA ALA A 122 8.70 18.11 -0.08
C ALA A 122 9.06 18.84 1.23
N ALA A 123 10.18 19.56 1.22
CA ALA A 123 10.64 20.32 2.38
C ALA A 123 9.62 21.36 2.87
N ASN A 124 8.79 21.89 1.97
CA ASN A 124 7.71 22.85 2.29
C ASN A 124 6.43 22.17 2.79
N GLY A 125 6.43 20.84 2.96
CA GLY A 125 5.27 20.08 3.41
C GLY A 125 4.31 19.64 2.32
N SER A 126 4.51 20.08 1.05
CA SER A 126 3.63 19.66 -0.04
C SER A 126 3.82 18.19 -0.37
N LEU A 127 2.72 17.53 -0.76
CA LEU A 127 2.72 16.11 -1.14
C LEU A 127 2.61 15.97 -2.65
N SER A 128 3.34 15.01 -3.20
CA SER A 128 3.24 14.62 -4.61
C SER A 128 3.41 13.12 -4.73
N PHE A 129 3.03 12.57 -5.90
CA PHE A 129 3.15 11.13 -6.16
C PHE A 129 4.14 10.89 -7.29
N GLY A 130 5.13 10.04 -7.03
CA GLY A 130 5.89 9.38 -8.08
C GLY A 130 5.08 8.22 -8.64
N ARG A 131 5.14 8.01 -9.96
CA ARG A 131 4.43 6.92 -10.65
C ARG A 131 5.45 5.90 -11.12
N TYR A 132 5.20 4.63 -10.79
CA TYR A 132 6.13 3.56 -11.13
C TYR A 132 5.38 2.37 -11.70
N ARG A 133 6.01 1.70 -12.66
CA ARG A 133 5.59 0.39 -13.15
C ARG A 133 6.46 -0.67 -12.51
N LYS A 134 6.04 -1.93 -12.63
CA LYS A 134 6.76 -3.08 -12.08
C LYS A 134 8.26 -3.06 -12.42
N ALA A 135 8.61 -2.83 -13.69
CA ALA A 135 10.00 -2.81 -14.13
C ALA A 135 10.84 -1.74 -13.42
N GLN A 136 10.24 -0.60 -13.12
CA GLN A 136 10.92 0.48 -12.41
C GLN A 136 11.18 0.11 -10.95
N ILE A 137 10.23 -0.55 -10.30
CA ILE A 137 10.40 -1.05 -8.93
C ILE A 137 11.48 -2.15 -8.89
N GLU A 138 11.48 -3.06 -9.86
CA GLU A 138 12.52 -4.10 -10.01
C GLU A 138 13.91 -3.47 -10.15
N ALA A 139 14.04 -2.40 -10.93
CA ALA A 139 15.31 -1.68 -11.09
C ALA A 139 15.80 -1.08 -9.78
N MET A 140 14.91 -0.53 -8.96
CA MET A 140 15.25 -0.03 -7.62
C MET A 140 15.76 -1.15 -6.71
N THR A 141 15.13 -2.32 -6.76
CA THR A 141 15.52 -3.49 -5.99
C THR A 141 16.95 -3.94 -6.35
N THR A 142 17.24 -4.05 -7.64
CA THR A 142 18.57 -4.43 -8.13
C THR A 142 19.64 -3.44 -7.67
N SER A 143 19.36 -2.15 -7.77
CA SER A 143 20.26 -1.08 -7.33
C SER A 143 20.52 -1.16 -5.82
N THR A 144 19.49 -1.44 -5.00
CA THR A 144 19.60 -1.59 -3.54
C THR A 144 20.47 -2.80 -3.18
N VAL A 145 20.28 -3.94 -3.85
CA VAL A 145 21.08 -5.15 -3.63
C VAL A 145 22.54 -4.90 -3.98
N ARG A 146 22.82 -4.23 -5.08
CA ARG A 146 24.20 -3.90 -5.49
C ARG A 146 24.90 -3.01 -4.47
N ARG A 147 24.19 -2.05 -3.88
CA ARG A 147 24.74 -1.16 -2.85
C ARG A 147 25.03 -1.90 -1.54
N ALA A 148 24.25 -2.92 -1.22
CA ALA A 148 24.43 -3.73 -0.01
C ALA A 148 25.57 -4.75 -0.14
N ALA A 149 25.91 -5.14 -1.35
CA ALA A 149 27.00 -6.05 -1.63
C ALA A 149 28.33 -5.31 -1.69
#